data_c2493fe32f64853d7058aca1efd3ea46
#
_entry.id   c2493fe32f64853d7058aca1efd3ea46
#
_cell.length_a   1.000
_cell.length_b   1.000
_cell.length_c   1.000
_cell.angle_alpha   90.00
_cell.angle_beta   90.00
_cell.angle_gamma   90.00
#
_symmetry.space_group_name_H-M   'P 1'
#
loop_
_entity.id
_entity.type
_entity.pdbx_description
1 polymer ?
#
loop_
_entity_poly.entity_id
_entity_poly.type
_entity_poly.pdbx_seq_one_letter_code
_entity_poly.pdbx_strand_id
1 'polypeptide(L)'
;TWNPNMPLRFLFYVAKEYQMLVRNQTLYASALVELPTPHFVVFYNGEKEREAEGLLKLSHSFMQKTEHPELELLVKVLNINLIKIWRSWKPASY
;
A
#
# COMPACT_ATOMS: atom_id res chain seq x y z
N THR A 1 -12.41 -9.18 2.07
CA THR A 1 -12.01 -9.65 3.39
C THR A 1 -10.81 -8.87 3.91
N TRP A 2 -10.86 -8.49 5.15
CA TRP A 2 -9.77 -7.75 5.77
C TRP A 2 -8.53 -8.65 5.93
N ASN A 3 -7.40 -8.19 5.42
CA ASN A 3 -6.16 -8.94 5.51
C ASN A 3 -5.05 -8.04 6.04
N PRO A 4 -4.62 -8.24 7.29
CA PRO A 4 -3.59 -7.39 7.89
C PRO A 4 -2.20 -7.62 7.28
N ASN A 5 -2.02 -8.67 6.49
CA ASN A 5 -0.74 -9.00 5.88
C ASN A 5 -0.57 -8.38 4.50
N MET A 6 -1.44 -7.47 4.10
CA MET A 6 -1.33 -6.85 2.79
C MET A 6 0.00 -6.12 2.57
N PRO A 7 0.56 -5.41 3.58
CA PRO A 7 1.86 -4.79 3.34
C PRO A 7 2.95 -5.79 2.97
N LEU A 8 3.00 -6.93 3.63
CA LEU A 8 3.99 -7.96 3.31
C LEU A 8 3.76 -8.52 1.91
N ARG A 9 2.52 -8.76 1.55
CA ARG A 9 2.18 -9.25 0.21
C ARG A 9 2.59 -8.25 -0.86
N PHE A 10 2.31 -6.97 -0.64
CA PHE A 10 2.70 -5.93 -1.59
C PHE A 10 4.21 -5.81 -1.70
N LEU A 11 4.93 -6.01 -0.61
CA LEU A 11 6.39 -5.98 -0.66
C LEU A 11 6.91 -7.02 -1.65
N PHE A 12 6.37 -8.23 -1.57
CA PHE A 12 6.80 -9.29 -2.48
C PHE A 12 6.43 -8.97 -3.91
N TYR A 13 5.24 -8.44 -4.15
CA TYR A 13 4.81 -8.08 -5.49
C TYR A 13 5.68 -6.98 -6.08
N VAL A 14 5.91 -5.90 -5.35
CA VAL A 14 6.64 -4.77 -5.87
C VAL A 14 8.11 -5.13 -6.09
N ALA A 15 8.68 -5.96 -5.21
CA ALA A 15 10.05 -6.41 -5.39
C ALA A 15 10.19 -7.18 -6.70
N LYS A 16 9.25 -8.06 -6.98
CA LYS A 16 9.27 -8.83 -8.23
C LYS A 16 9.12 -7.92 -9.44
N GLU A 17 8.20 -6.96 -9.38
CA GLU A 17 7.99 -6.03 -10.49
C GLU A 17 9.24 -5.19 -10.74
N TYR A 18 9.87 -4.70 -9.68
CA TYR A 18 11.08 -3.90 -9.84
C TYR A 18 12.22 -4.73 -10.39
N GLN A 19 12.35 -5.99 -9.96
CA GLN A 19 13.37 -6.88 -10.52
C GLN A 19 13.20 -7.06 -12.02
N MET A 20 11.97 -7.19 -12.49
CA MET A 20 11.69 -7.32 -13.91
C MET A 20 12.02 -6.04 -14.65
N LEU A 21 11.72 -4.89 -14.08
CA LEU A 21 11.99 -3.61 -14.73
C LEU A 21 13.47 -3.36 -14.91
N VAL A 22 14.31 -3.80 -13.98
CA VAL A 22 15.73 -3.48 -14.00
C VAL A 22 16.62 -4.66 -14.41
N ARG A 23 16.02 -5.74 -14.91
CA ARG A 23 16.77 -6.99 -15.16
C ARG A 23 17.94 -6.81 -16.12
N ASN A 24 17.87 -5.81 -17.01
CA ASN A 24 18.92 -5.55 -17.99
C ASN A 24 19.87 -4.44 -17.56
N GLN A 25 19.78 -3.99 -16.31
CA GLN A 25 20.62 -2.93 -15.77
C GLN A 25 21.48 -3.49 -14.67
N THR A 26 22.68 -2.91 -14.52
CA THR A 26 23.52 -3.30 -13.40
C THR A 26 23.26 -2.40 -12.21
N LEU A 27 23.01 -3.02 -11.06
CA LEU A 27 22.79 -2.30 -9.83
C LEU A 27 24.09 -1.96 -9.11
N TYR A 28 25.21 -2.42 -9.68
CA TYR A 28 26.54 -2.19 -9.09
C TYR A 28 27.27 -1.04 -9.77
N ALA A 29 26.67 -0.45 -10.81
CA ALA A 29 27.24 0.73 -11.43
C ALA A 29 26.98 1.95 -10.55
N SER A 30 27.73 3.03 -10.81
CA SER A 30 27.59 4.25 -10.03
C SER A 30 26.36 5.07 -10.39
N ALA A 31 25.73 4.79 -11.53
CA ALA A 31 24.52 5.52 -11.92
C ALA A 31 23.31 5.02 -11.12
N LEU A 32 22.52 5.96 -10.64
CA LEU A 32 21.32 5.60 -9.89
C LEU A 32 20.26 5.06 -10.86
N VAL A 33 19.70 3.91 -10.50
CA VAL A 33 18.61 3.31 -11.27
C VAL A 33 17.30 3.95 -10.84
N GLU A 34 16.52 4.42 -11.81
CA GLU A 34 15.26 5.08 -11.53
C GLU A 34 14.13 4.09 -11.66
N LEU A 35 13.19 4.17 -10.73
CA LEU A 35 12.02 3.29 -10.65
C LEU A 35 10.75 4.12 -10.59
N PRO A 36 9.65 3.59 -11.12
CA PRO A 36 8.35 4.24 -10.88
C PRO A 36 8.04 4.31 -9.39
N THR A 37 7.47 5.43 -8.96
CA THR A 37 7.09 5.59 -7.57
C THR A 37 5.88 4.69 -7.26
N PRO A 38 5.98 3.82 -6.26
CA PRO A 38 4.90 2.91 -5.95
C PRO A 38 3.85 3.55 -5.05
N HIS A 39 2.61 3.15 -5.26
CA HIS A 39 1.51 3.51 -4.39
C HIS A 39 0.70 2.26 -4.12
N PHE A 40 0.38 2.01 -2.86
CA PHE A 40 -0.30 0.79 -2.45
C PHE A 40 -1.66 1.14 -1.88
N VAL A 41 -2.71 0.68 -2.54
CA VAL A 41 -4.09 0.93 -2.14
C VAL A 41 -4.86 -0.37 -2.18
N VAL A 42 -5.62 -0.63 -1.13
CA VAL A 42 -6.51 -1.79 -1.05
C VAL A 42 -7.93 -1.29 -0.90
N PHE A 43 -8.82 -1.83 -1.73
CA PHE A 43 -10.24 -1.58 -1.60
C PHE A 43 -10.85 -2.70 -0.77
N TYR A 44 -11.56 -2.31 0.26
CA TYR A 44 -12.15 -3.22 1.20
C TYR A 44 -13.65 -3.03 1.23
N ASN A 45 -14.40 -4.10 0.98
CA ASN A 45 -15.85 -4.07 1.00
C ASN A 45 -16.29 -4.71 2.31
N GLY A 46 -16.19 -3.95 3.39
CA GLY A 46 -16.32 -4.52 4.72
C GLY A 46 -17.46 -3.95 5.53
N GLU A 47 -17.47 -4.38 6.76
CA GLU A 47 -18.50 -4.00 7.71
C GLU A 47 -18.39 -2.53 8.08
N LYS A 48 -19.51 -2.00 8.50
CA LYS A 48 -19.61 -0.59 8.85
C LYS A 48 -18.84 -0.19 10.10
N GLU A 49 -18.37 -1.17 10.87
CA GLU A 49 -17.52 -0.86 12.03
C GLU A 49 -16.15 -0.37 11.64
N ARG A 50 -15.75 -0.61 10.38
CA ARG A 50 -14.46 -0.15 9.90
C ARG A 50 -14.57 1.27 9.37
N GLU A 51 -13.50 2.01 9.53
CA GLU A 51 -13.45 3.38 9.03
C GLU A 51 -13.43 3.39 7.50
N ALA A 52 -13.80 4.53 6.92
CA ALA A 52 -13.79 4.69 5.46
C ALA A 52 -12.36 4.58 4.91
N GLU A 53 -11.38 5.05 5.66
CA GLU A 53 -9.97 4.96 5.29
C GLU A 53 -9.17 4.41 6.44
N GLY A 54 -8.13 3.67 6.12
CA GLY A 54 -7.22 3.15 7.10
C GLY A 54 -5.82 3.05 6.53
N LEU A 55 -4.89 2.73 7.39
CA LEU A 55 -3.48 2.62 7.02
C LEU A 55 -2.91 1.34 7.61
N LEU A 56 -2.34 0.51 6.75
CA LEU A 56 -1.60 -0.67 7.18
C LEU A 56 -0.12 -0.41 6.99
N LYS A 57 0.67 -0.80 7.96
CA LYS A 57 2.12 -0.60 7.93
C LYS A 57 2.83 -1.94 8.02
N LEU A 58 3.85 -2.11 7.18
CA LEU A 58 4.66 -3.31 7.26
C LEU A 58 5.32 -3.46 8.63
N SER A 59 5.68 -2.34 9.24
CA SER A 59 6.34 -2.36 10.54
C SER A 59 5.48 -2.95 11.65
N HIS A 60 4.17 -3.02 11.46
CA HIS A 60 3.29 -3.68 12.42
C HIS A 60 3.57 -5.18 12.51
N SER A 61 4.20 -5.75 11.49
CA SER A 61 4.57 -7.17 11.48
C SER A 61 5.89 -7.45 12.17
N PHE A 62 6.66 -6.42 12.48
CA PHE A 62 7.97 -6.62 13.09
C PHE A 62 7.83 -7.04 14.55
N MET A 63 8.64 -8.01 14.95
CA MET A 63 8.60 -8.52 16.33
C MET A 63 8.99 -7.45 17.34
N GLN A 64 9.99 -6.63 17.00
CA GLN A 64 10.41 -5.53 17.87
C GLN A 64 9.94 -4.23 17.27
N LYS A 65 9.17 -3.48 18.02
CA LYS A 65 8.59 -2.24 17.52
C LYS A 65 9.60 -1.11 17.60
N THR A 66 9.58 -0.24 16.61
CA THR A 66 10.44 0.92 16.57
C THR A 66 9.66 2.08 15.97
N GLU A 67 9.99 3.29 16.39
CA GLU A 67 9.39 4.49 15.83
C GLU A 67 10.04 4.87 14.50
N HIS A 68 11.20 4.32 14.22
CA HIS A 68 11.97 4.65 13.02
C HIS A 68 12.39 3.39 12.27
N PRO A 69 11.45 2.66 11.69
CA PRO A 69 11.81 1.45 10.96
C PRO A 69 12.65 1.81 9.73
N GLU A 70 13.67 1.00 9.48
CA GLU A 70 14.51 1.20 8.30
C GLU A 70 13.89 0.59 7.06
N LEU A 71 12.92 -0.31 7.23
CA LEU A 71 12.11 -0.85 6.14
C LEU A 71 10.66 -0.57 6.47
N GLU A 72 9.98 0.09 5.56
CA GLU A 72 8.58 0.40 5.76
C GLU A 72 7.83 0.33 4.44
N LEU A 73 6.57 -0.07 4.50
CA LEU A 73 5.66 -0.06 3.37
C LEU A 73 4.28 0.26 3.90
N LEU A 74 3.71 1.33 3.36
CA LEU A 74 2.42 1.83 3.80
C LEU A 74 1.35 1.47 2.79
N VAL A 75 0.25 0.91 3.25
CA VAL A 75 -0.87 0.55 2.39
C VAL A 75 -2.09 1.33 2.85
N LYS A 76 -2.66 2.10 1.92
CA LYS A 76 -3.90 2.81 2.18
C LYS A 76 -5.05 1.85 1.96
N VAL A 77 -5.95 1.76 2.93
CA VAL A 77 -7.13 0.90 2.84
C VAL A 77 -8.35 1.78 2.73
N LEU A 78 -9.14 1.54 1.69
CA LEU A 78 -10.36 2.31 1.45
C LEU A 78 -11.55 1.38 1.57
N ASN A 79 -12.48 1.74 2.47
CA ASN A 79 -13.72 0.98 2.61
C ASN A 79 -14.72 1.48 1.58
N ILE A 80 -14.88 0.72 0.52
CA ILE A 80 -15.68 1.17 -0.62
C ILE A 80 -17.16 1.32 -0.30
N ASN A 81 -17.67 0.60 0.69
CA ASN A 81 -19.05 0.76 1.10
C ASN A 81 -19.31 2.17 1.63
N LEU A 82 -18.43 2.64 2.52
CA LEU A 82 -18.60 3.97 3.10
C LEU A 82 -18.30 5.06 2.08
N ILE A 83 -17.33 4.84 1.20
CA ILE A 83 -17.01 5.80 0.16
C ILE A 83 -18.16 5.91 -0.83
N LYS A 84 -18.79 4.80 -1.20
CA LYS A 84 -19.95 4.81 -2.07
C LYS A 84 -21.10 5.60 -1.47
N ILE A 85 -21.37 5.40 -0.19
CA ILE A 85 -22.43 6.13 0.50
C ILE A 85 -22.14 7.62 0.49
N TRP A 86 -20.89 7.98 0.78
CA TRP A 86 -20.48 9.38 0.80
C TRP A 86 -20.65 10.02 -0.57
N ARG A 87 -20.24 9.33 -1.63
CA ARG A 87 -20.34 9.85 -2.99
C ARG A 87 -21.78 10.00 -3.46
N SER A 88 -22.64 9.08 -3.04
CA SER A 88 -24.06 9.18 -3.37
C SER A 88 -24.71 10.38 -2.73
N TRP A 89 -24.24 10.73 -1.51
CA TRP A 89 -24.79 11.84 -0.77
C TRP A 89 -24.26 13.18 -1.27
N LYS A 90 -23.05 13.20 -1.81
CA LYS A 90 -22.41 14.43 -2.21
C LYS A 90 -23.12 15.07 -3.41
N PRO A 91 -23.35 16.39 -3.37
CA PRO A 91 -23.99 17.06 -4.51
C PRO A 91 -23.18 16.90 -5.78
N ALA A 92 -23.88 16.82 -6.91
CA ALA A 92 -23.27 16.59 -8.21
C ALA A 92 -22.69 17.85 -8.84
N SER A 93 -22.62 18.92 -8.10
CA SER A 93 -22.25 20.23 -8.62
C SER A 93 -20.77 20.41 -8.91
N TYR A 94 -20.05 19.32 -8.96
CA TYR A 94 -18.66 19.50 -9.34
C TYR A 94 -18.10 18.32 -10.08
#